data_51af7965967db16307792ee78c1013cc
#
_entry.id   51af7965967db16307792ee78c1013cc
#
_cell.length_a   1.000
_cell.length_b   1.000
_cell.length_c   1.000
_cell.angle_alpha   90.00
_cell.angle_beta   90.00
_cell.angle_gamma   90.00
#
_symmetry.space_group_name_H-M   'P 1'
#
loop_
_entity.id
_entity.type
_entity.pdbx_description
1 polymer ?
#
loop_
_entity_poly.entity_id
_entity_poly.type
_entity_poly.pdbx_seq_one_letter_code
_entity_poly.pdbx_strand_id
1 'polypeptide(L)'
;MLGRKRFVAADSPGLIWALLVTTADVQDRDGGCWLLAWVRGTLPRVREVIADAGFTRRFIDWVRRAYGWRVVTTHNAPKGFTIHARRWVVERTFAWLVKYRRLGKDHEFTTEASEAMIYAAMTHRMLRLLHPADEF
;
A
#
# COMPACT_ATOMS: atom_id res chain seq x y z
N MET A 1 -8.20 20.54 11.69
CA MET A 1 -6.96 19.88 11.25
C MET A 1 -7.34 18.71 10.38
N LEU A 2 -7.03 18.78 9.13
CA LEU A 2 -7.31 17.69 8.19
C LEU A 2 -6.31 16.56 8.45
N GLY A 3 -6.81 15.37 8.72
CA GLY A 3 -5.97 14.18 8.85
C GLY A 3 -5.22 13.86 7.56
N ARG A 4 -4.34 12.88 7.62
CA ARG A 4 -3.62 12.36 6.47
C ARG A 4 -4.07 10.95 6.13
N LYS A 5 -4.02 10.63 4.86
CA LYS A 5 -4.35 9.32 4.33
C LYS A 5 -3.09 8.70 3.71
N ARG A 6 -2.86 7.43 4.00
CA ARG A 6 -1.73 6.65 3.49
C ARG A 6 -2.23 5.63 2.49
N PHE A 7 -1.72 5.72 1.27
CA PHE A 7 -1.95 4.72 0.22
C PHE A 7 -0.70 3.86 0.09
N VAL A 8 -0.88 2.57 0.14
CA VAL A 8 0.23 1.61 0.14
C VAL A 8 -0.03 0.52 -0.88
N ALA A 9 0.98 0.23 -1.69
CA ALA A 9 1.05 -0.98 -2.49
C ALA A 9 2.08 -1.93 -1.88
N ALA A 10 1.62 -3.07 -1.39
CA ALA A 10 2.45 -4.07 -0.76
C ALA A 10 2.37 -5.39 -1.52
N ASP A 11 3.46 -6.16 -1.49
CA ASP A 11 3.51 -7.51 -2.02
C ASP A 11 2.91 -8.54 -1.04
N SER A 12 2.87 -9.81 -1.43
CA SER A 12 2.33 -10.88 -0.59
C SER A 12 3.04 -11.03 0.77
N PRO A 13 4.36 -10.88 0.88
CA PRO A 13 5.04 -10.81 2.18
C PRO A 13 4.73 -9.56 3.00
N GLY A 14 4.10 -8.55 2.44
CA GLY A 14 3.75 -7.30 3.12
C GLY A 14 4.83 -6.22 3.05
N LEU A 15 5.78 -6.33 2.12
CA LEU A 15 6.78 -5.30 1.88
C LEU A 15 6.20 -4.20 0.99
N ILE A 16 6.46 -2.95 1.33
CA ILE A 16 5.94 -1.79 0.60
C ILE A 16 6.76 -1.55 -0.66
N TRP A 17 6.09 -1.55 -1.81
CA TRP A 17 6.67 -1.20 -3.11
C TRP A 17 6.41 0.23 -3.52
N ALA A 18 5.31 0.79 -3.06
CA ALA A 18 4.96 2.17 -3.30
C ALA A 18 4.13 2.72 -2.15
N LEU A 19 4.30 3.99 -1.89
CA LEU A 19 3.64 4.71 -0.81
C LEU A 19 3.33 6.13 -1.26
N LEU A 20 2.14 6.58 -0.90
CA LEU A 20 1.70 7.96 -1.08
C LEU A 20 0.99 8.44 0.17
N VAL A 21 1.38 9.58 0.69
CA VAL A 21 0.68 10.26 1.79
C VAL A 21 -0.02 11.50 1.24
N THR A 22 -1.30 11.60 1.50
CA THR A 22 -2.15 12.71 1.04
C THR A 22 -2.91 13.32 2.21
N THR A 23 -3.57 14.42 1.95
CA THR A 23 -4.62 14.93 2.83
C THR A 23 -5.82 13.98 2.84
N ALA A 24 -6.59 13.99 3.93
CA ALA A 24 -7.66 13.00 4.13
C ALA A 24 -8.86 13.17 3.20
N ASP A 25 -8.98 14.31 2.52
CA ASP A 25 -10.03 14.63 1.56
C ASP A 25 -9.85 13.95 0.19
N VAL A 26 -8.64 13.46 -0.11
CA VAL A 26 -8.38 12.73 -1.36
C VAL A 26 -9.17 11.42 -1.38
N GLN A 27 -9.90 11.20 -2.46
CA GLN A 27 -10.68 9.97 -2.64
C GLN A 27 -9.78 8.76 -2.91
N ASP A 28 -10.19 7.59 -2.46
CA ASP A 28 -9.41 6.36 -2.57
C ASP A 28 -9.03 6.04 -4.01
N ARG A 29 -9.97 6.21 -4.95
CA ARG A 29 -9.72 5.98 -6.37
C ARG A 29 -8.61 6.88 -6.93
N ASP A 30 -8.59 8.15 -6.55
CA ASP A 30 -7.62 9.12 -7.07
C ASP A 30 -6.23 8.86 -6.48
N GLY A 31 -6.15 8.66 -5.16
CA GLY A 31 -4.91 8.28 -4.49
C GLY A 31 -4.35 6.96 -4.98
N GLY A 32 -5.21 5.97 -5.23
CA GLY A 32 -4.82 4.69 -5.82
C GLY A 32 -4.26 4.83 -7.23
N CYS A 33 -4.88 5.65 -8.07
CA CYS A 33 -4.37 5.93 -9.42
C CYS A 33 -3.01 6.64 -9.38
N TRP A 34 -2.84 7.62 -8.52
CA TRP A 34 -1.57 8.33 -8.37
C TRP A 34 -0.46 7.41 -7.88
N LEU A 35 -0.77 6.56 -6.89
CA LEU A 35 0.17 5.58 -6.35
C LEU A 35 0.66 4.62 -7.45
N LEU A 36 -0.24 4.05 -8.22
CA LEU A 36 0.12 3.11 -9.28
C LEU A 36 0.79 3.79 -10.46
N ALA A 37 0.42 5.04 -10.80
CA ALA A 37 1.10 5.82 -11.82
C ALA A 37 2.58 6.05 -11.48
N TRP A 38 2.89 6.24 -10.21
CA TRP A 38 4.25 6.42 -9.71
C TRP A 38 5.14 5.20 -9.96
N VAL A 39 4.60 3.99 -9.87
CA VAL A 39 5.34 2.73 -10.07
C VAL A 39 5.22 2.16 -11.48
N ARG A 40 4.68 2.92 -12.40
CA ARG A 40 4.51 2.48 -13.79
C ARG A 40 5.85 2.04 -14.39
N GLY A 41 5.89 0.83 -14.93
CA GLY A 41 7.08 0.26 -15.55
C GLY A 41 8.08 -0.38 -14.56
N THR A 42 7.91 -0.22 -13.25
CA THR A 42 8.82 -0.79 -12.25
C THR A 42 8.39 -2.17 -11.74
N LEU A 43 7.17 -2.59 -12.05
CA LEU A 43 6.57 -3.84 -11.57
C LEU A 43 6.16 -4.77 -12.72
N PRO A 44 7.12 -5.31 -13.50
CA PRO A 44 6.80 -6.05 -14.73
C PRO A 44 6.14 -7.42 -14.49
N ARG A 45 6.20 -7.94 -13.27
CA ARG A 45 5.64 -9.26 -12.92
C ARG A 45 4.23 -9.20 -12.35
N VAL A 46 3.74 -8.02 -12.04
CA VAL A 46 2.39 -7.86 -11.48
C VAL A 46 1.35 -8.20 -12.54
N ARG A 47 0.34 -8.95 -12.16
CA ARG A 47 -0.79 -9.35 -13.00
C ARG A 47 -2.14 -9.07 -12.35
N GLU A 48 -2.14 -8.93 -11.05
CA GLU A 48 -3.34 -8.77 -10.25
C GLU A 48 -3.10 -7.83 -9.08
N VAL A 49 -4.07 -6.98 -8.81
CA VAL A 49 -4.11 -6.09 -7.64
C VAL A 49 -5.33 -6.45 -6.81
N ILE A 50 -5.14 -6.61 -5.51
CA ILE A 50 -6.22 -6.80 -4.56
C ILE A 50 -6.44 -5.49 -3.85
N ALA A 51 -7.64 -4.96 -3.90
CA ALA A 51 -7.98 -3.65 -3.36
C ALA A 51 -9.25 -3.71 -2.50
N ASP A 52 -9.38 -2.74 -1.62
CA ASP A 52 -10.58 -2.57 -0.82
C ASP A 52 -11.81 -2.20 -1.65
N ALA A 53 -12.98 -2.42 -1.08
CA ALA A 53 -14.25 -2.08 -1.69
C ALA A 53 -14.42 -0.58 -2.00
N GLY A 54 -13.66 0.29 -1.31
CA GLY A 54 -13.62 1.73 -1.58
C GLY A 54 -13.02 2.10 -2.95
N PHE A 55 -12.27 1.19 -3.57
CA PHE A 55 -11.75 1.36 -4.93
C PHE A 55 -12.85 1.00 -5.93
N THR A 56 -13.43 2.03 -6.54
CA THR A 56 -14.60 1.93 -7.40
C THR A 56 -14.29 1.38 -8.79
N ARG A 57 -15.35 1.15 -9.58
CA ARG A 57 -15.25 0.70 -10.96
C ARG A 57 -14.34 1.56 -11.83
N ARG A 58 -14.31 2.89 -11.61
CA ARG A 58 -13.40 3.79 -12.35
C ARG A 58 -11.93 3.46 -12.13
N PHE A 59 -11.56 3.11 -10.90
CA PHE A 59 -10.19 2.65 -10.58
C PHE A 59 -9.90 1.31 -11.28
N ILE A 60 -10.82 0.35 -11.21
CA ILE A 60 -10.68 -0.96 -11.82
C ILE A 60 -10.48 -0.85 -13.34
N ASP A 61 -11.30 -0.06 -14.00
CA ASP A 61 -11.23 0.17 -15.45
C ASP A 61 -9.94 0.89 -15.84
N TRP A 62 -9.52 1.86 -15.05
CA TRP A 62 -8.28 2.57 -15.28
C TRP A 62 -7.05 1.65 -15.17
N VAL A 63 -6.97 0.84 -14.12
CA VAL A 63 -5.87 -0.13 -13.93
C VAL A 63 -5.82 -1.13 -15.07
N ARG A 64 -6.96 -1.64 -15.49
CA ARG A 64 -7.04 -2.57 -16.62
C ARG A 64 -6.53 -1.95 -17.91
N ARG A 65 -6.93 -0.71 -18.22
CA ARG A 65 -6.50 0.00 -19.43
C ARG A 65 -5.03 0.40 -19.40
N ALA A 66 -4.55 0.88 -18.24
CA ALA A 66 -3.19 1.41 -18.10
C ALA A 66 -2.14 0.30 -18.01
N TYR A 67 -2.47 -0.83 -17.36
CA TYR A 67 -1.52 -1.90 -17.03
C TYR A 67 -1.90 -3.27 -17.56
N GLY A 68 -3.13 -3.49 -17.94
CA GLY A 68 -3.65 -4.81 -18.25
C GLY A 68 -3.80 -5.73 -17.02
N TRP A 69 -3.73 -5.17 -15.82
CA TRP A 69 -3.85 -5.94 -14.58
C TRP A 69 -5.30 -6.18 -14.21
N ARG A 70 -5.56 -7.32 -13.58
CA ARG A 70 -6.84 -7.62 -12.97
C ARG A 70 -6.91 -6.97 -11.59
N VAL A 71 -8.02 -6.31 -11.29
CA VAL A 71 -8.30 -5.80 -9.95
C VAL A 71 -9.38 -6.64 -9.29
N VAL A 72 -9.10 -7.17 -8.12
CA VAL A 72 -10.03 -7.97 -7.31
C VAL A 72 -10.42 -7.17 -6.08
N THR A 73 -11.72 -6.99 -5.90
CA THR A 73 -12.32 -6.36 -4.72
C THR A 73 -13.36 -7.30 -4.12
N THR A 74 -13.93 -6.96 -2.98
CA THR A 74 -15.03 -7.73 -2.37
C THR A 74 -16.26 -7.80 -3.28
N HIS A 75 -16.44 -6.85 -4.18
CA HIS A 75 -17.60 -6.82 -5.09
C HIS A 75 -17.45 -7.69 -6.33
N ASN A 76 -16.22 -7.99 -6.77
CA ASN A 76 -15.96 -8.74 -7.99
C ASN A 76 -15.14 -10.01 -7.78
N ALA A 77 -14.95 -10.40 -6.54
CA ALA A 77 -14.18 -11.61 -6.22
C ALA A 77 -14.85 -12.88 -6.78
N PRO A 78 -14.09 -13.79 -7.40
CA PRO A 78 -14.62 -15.09 -7.83
C PRO A 78 -15.16 -15.90 -6.64
N LYS A 79 -16.14 -16.77 -6.88
CA LYS A 79 -16.63 -17.72 -5.87
C LYS A 79 -15.46 -18.54 -5.31
N GLY A 80 -15.39 -18.66 -3.98
CA GLY A 80 -14.33 -19.39 -3.29
C GLY A 80 -13.01 -18.62 -3.11
N PHE A 81 -12.91 -17.38 -3.62
CA PHE A 81 -11.75 -16.55 -3.41
C PHE A 81 -11.77 -15.95 -2.00
N THR A 82 -10.75 -16.27 -1.19
CA THR A 82 -10.62 -15.77 0.17
C THR A 82 -9.92 -14.40 0.19
N ILE A 83 -10.67 -13.36 -0.13
CA ILE A 83 -10.17 -11.99 -0.14
C ILE A 83 -9.65 -11.55 1.23
N HIS A 84 -10.30 -12.03 2.31
CA HIS A 84 -9.93 -11.69 3.68
C HIS A 84 -8.50 -12.07 4.04
N ALA A 85 -8.02 -13.23 3.61
CA ALA A 85 -6.67 -13.68 3.89
C ALA A 85 -5.60 -12.77 3.25
N ARG A 86 -5.92 -12.14 2.11
CA ARG A 86 -4.99 -11.25 1.39
C ARG A 86 -5.11 -9.78 1.79
N ARG A 87 -6.28 -9.33 2.18
CA ARG A 87 -6.46 -8.00 2.79
C ARG A 87 -5.66 -7.87 4.08
N TRP A 88 -5.58 -8.94 4.84
CA TRP A 88 -4.82 -8.98 6.08
C TRP A 88 -3.32 -8.61 5.90
N VAL A 89 -2.76 -8.80 4.72
CA VAL A 89 -1.38 -8.41 4.40
C VAL A 89 -1.16 -6.91 4.61
N VAL A 90 -2.05 -6.07 4.10
CA VAL A 90 -1.95 -4.60 4.24
C VAL A 90 -2.15 -4.20 5.70
N GLU A 91 -3.13 -4.78 6.38
CA GLU A 91 -3.37 -4.53 7.81
C GLU A 91 -2.13 -4.90 8.65
N ARG A 92 -1.52 -6.03 8.36
CA ARG A 92 -0.28 -6.46 8.99
C ARG A 92 0.87 -5.50 8.73
N THR A 93 1.01 -5.01 7.51
CA THR A 93 2.04 -4.02 7.14
C THR A 93 1.87 -2.73 7.96
N PHE A 94 0.66 -2.21 8.06
CA PHE A 94 0.40 -1.06 8.93
C PHE A 94 0.66 -1.35 10.41
N ALA A 95 0.31 -2.54 10.89
CA ALA A 95 0.61 -2.95 12.27
C ALA A 95 2.12 -2.98 12.55
N TRP A 96 2.94 -3.36 11.60
CA TRP A 96 4.39 -3.29 11.73
C TRP A 96 4.90 -1.85 11.79
N LEU A 97 4.35 -0.96 10.95
CA LEU A 97 4.75 0.45 10.93
C LEU A 97 4.43 1.16 12.24
N VAL A 98 3.29 0.84 12.85
CA VAL A 98 2.88 1.43 14.14
C VAL A 98 3.84 1.09 15.28
N LYS A 99 4.60 -0.01 15.20
CA LYS A 99 5.64 -0.35 16.17
C LYS A 99 6.79 0.65 16.19
N TYR A 100 6.99 1.39 15.11
CA TYR A 100 7.91 2.52 15.11
C TYR A 100 7.24 3.70 15.78
N ARG A 101 7.81 4.14 16.88
CA ARG A 101 7.23 5.18 17.76
C ARG A 101 6.76 6.43 17.00
N ARG A 102 7.54 6.85 16.00
CA ARG A 102 7.27 8.05 15.22
C ARG A 102 6.14 7.86 14.18
N LEU A 103 5.78 6.63 13.87
CA LEU A 103 4.75 6.30 12.88
C LEU A 103 3.38 5.98 13.50
N GLY A 104 3.29 5.86 14.82
CA GLY A 104 2.02 5.65 15.52
C GLY A 104 1.05 6.82 15.37
N LYS A 105 1.60 8.04 15.27
CA LYS A 105 0.90 9.26 14.85
C LYS A 105 1.76 9.97 13.82
N ASP A 106 1.12 10.64 12.88
CA ASP A 106 1.85 11.46 11.91
C ASP A 106 2.20 12.81 12.53
N HIS A 107 3.47 12.99 12.87
CA HIS A 107 4.01 14.21 13.43
C HIS A 107 4.79 15.06 12.42
N GLU A 108 4.87 14.59 11.18
CA GLU A 108 5.66 15.25 10.17
C GLU A 108 4.95 16.49 9.64
N PHE A 109 5.73 17.53 9.34
CA PHE A 109 5.18 18.78 8.84
C PHE A 109 4.65 18.66 7.42
N THR A 110 5.34 17.92 6.58
CA THR A 110 4.96 17.70 5.18
C THR A 110 4.59 16.24 4.90
N THR A 111 3.84 16.01 3.82
CA THR A 111 3.50 14.65 3.36
C THR A 111 4.75 13.90 2.89
N GLU A 112 5.68 14.59 2.25
CA GLU A 112 6.95 14.02 1.80
C GLU A 112 7.83 13.55 2.97
N ALA A 113 7.87 14.30 4.06
CA ALA A 113 8.58 13.90 5.27
C ALA A 113 7.91 12.65 5.89
N SER A 114 6.58 12.60 5.90
CA SER A 114 5.84 11.42 6.35
C SER A 114 6.16 10.18 5.50
N GLU A 115 6.18 10.31 4.18
CA GLU A 115 6.57 9.24 3.26
C GLU A 115 8.00 8.77 3.53
N ALA A 116 8.94 9.70 3.66
CA ALA A 116 10.35 9.39 3.93
C ALA A 116 10.53 8.58 5.21
N MET A 117 9.80 8.92 6.26
CA MET A 117 9.83 8.19 7.53
C MET A 117 9.29 6.75 7.39
N ILE A 118 8.25 6.57 6.61
CA ILE A 118 7.69 5.23 6.37
C ILE A 118 8.65 4.40 5.51
N TYR A 119 9.27 4.97 4.48
CA TYR A 119 10.30 4.29 3.70
C TYR A 119 11.52 3.91 4.55
N ALA A 120 11.96 4.78 5.46
CA ALA A 120 13.04 4.47 6.38
C ALA A 120 12.70 3.29 7.29
N ALA A 121 11.50 3.26 7.85
CA ALA A 121 11.02 2.15 8.67
C ALA A 121 10.94 0.84 7.87
N MET A 122 10.45 0.90 6.64
CA MET A 122 10.36 -0.26 5.77
C MET A 122 11.76 -0.77 5.38
N THR A 123 12.68 0.12 5.08
CA THR A 123 14.08 -0.23 4.79
C THR A 123 14.73 -0.96 5.98
N HIS A 124 14.55 -0.42 7.19
CA HIS A 124 15.01 -1.08 8.41
C HIS A 124 14.42 -2.49 8.56
N ARG A 125 13.12 -2.64 8.29
CA ARG A 125 12.47 -3.95 8.34
C ARG A 125 13.04 -4.92 7.30
N MET A 126 13.24 -4.46 6.07
CA MET A 126 13.83 -5.29 5.00
C MET A 126 15.24 -5.75 5.35
N LEU A 127 16.05 -4.86 5.90
CA LEU A 127 17.40 -5.19 6.35
C LEU A 127 17.37 -6.26 7.45
N ARG A 128 16.46 -6.16 8.39
CA ARG A 128 16.29 -7.18 9.44
C ARG A 128 15.82 -8.54 8.90
N LEU A 129 15.09 -8.57 7.82
CA LEU A 129 14.70 -9.82 7.16
C LEU A 129 15.89 -10.47 6.44
N LEU A 130 16.78 -9.66 5.89
CA LEU A 130 18.00 -10.15 5.23
C LEU A 130 19.08 -10.61 6.24
N HIS A 131 19.09 -9.97 7.41
CA HIS A 131 20.01 -10.28 8.51
C HIS A 131 19.21 -10.55 9.79
N PRO A 132 18.64 -11.75 9.95
CA PRO A 132 17.90 -12.11 11.15
C PRO A 132 18.78 -11.97 12.39
N ALA A 133 18.20 -11.51 13.48
CA ALA A 133 18.90 -11.07 14.69
C ALA A 133 19.47 -12.20 15.56
N ASP A 134 19.88 -13.31 15.00
CA ASP A 134 20.66 -14.31 15.70
C ASP A 134 22.12 -13.86 15.94
N GLU A 135 22.45 -12.64 15.48
CA GLU A 135 23.80 -12.07 15.55
C GLU A 135 23.91 -10.82 16.43
N PHE A 136 22.85 -10.50 17.21
CA PHE A 136 22.91 -9.36 18.15
C PHE A 136 22.52 -9.76 19.55
#